data_f6780a5ff2c428881a6c1adec3200c9b
#
_entry.id   f6780a5ff2c428881a6c1adec3200c9b
#
_cell.length_a   1.000
_cell.length_b   1.000
_cell.length_c   1.000
_cell.angle_alpha   90.00
_cell.angle_beta   90.00
_cell.angle_gamma   90.00
#
_symmetry.space_group_name_H-M   'P 1'
#
loop_
_entity.id
_entity.type
_entity.pdbx_description
1 polymer ?
#
loop_
_entity_poly.entity_id
_entity_poly.type
_entity_poly.pdbx_seq_one_letter_code
_entity_poly.pdbx_strand_id
1 'polypeptide(L)'
;VLDSVEKEIQTMAEAKLAPNLPQWMIDHVNRYTSSGGTEGHMYTLTPPGYSEMTVPSLLLTTTGRKSGEKFIFPLFYGETGNSYIIVASKGGAPEHPGWYRNLLANPEVEVQVGTKKLKARARTATGAERAQLWEKALKYWPPYADYQKKTERQIPVVVLDPVA
;
A
#
# COMPACT_ATOMS: atom_id res chain seq x y z
N VAL A 1 -29.72 -9.53 15.09
CA VAL A 1 -28.30 -9.78 15.36
C VAL A 1 -27.65 -10.37 14.12
N LEU A 2 -26.60 -9.76 13.66
CA LEU A 2 -25.86 -10.24 12.49
C LEU A 2 -25.00 -11.44 12.89
N ASP A 3 -24.92 -12.43 12.01
CA ASP A 3 -23.98 -13.53 12.21
C ASP A 3 -22.54 -13.09 11.86
N SER A 4 -21.55 -13.98 12.04
CA SER A 4 -20.14 -13.62 11.83
C SER A 4 -19.82 -13.31 10.37
N VAL A 5 -20.47 -13.98 9.41
CA VAL A 5 -20.25 -13.71 7.98
C VAL A 5 -20.83 -12.36 7.59
N GLU A 6 -22.04 -12.04 8.05
CA GLU A 6 -22.67 -10.75 7.80
C GLU A 6 -21.86 -9.61 8.42
N LYS A 7 -21.29 -9.81 9.61
CA LYS A 7 -20.41 -8.83 10.24
C LYS A 7 -19.13 -8.61 9.45
N GLU A 8 -18.53 -9.64 8.89
CA GLU A 8 -17.34 -9.52 8.05
C GLU A 8 -17.66 -8.76 6.77
N ILE A 9 -18.77 -9.07 6.10
CA ILE A 9 -19.22 -8.37 4.90
C ILE A 9 -19.47 -6.91 5.21
N GLN A 10 -20.15 -6.61 6.31
CA GLN A 10 -20.46 -5.25 6.73
C GLN A 10 -19.17 -4.48 7.08
N THR A 11 -18.21 -5.11 7.76
CA THR A 11 -16.93 -4.51 8.09
C THR A 11 -16.12 -4.19 6.83
N MET A 12 -16.12 -5.09 5.85
CA MET A 12 -15.45 -4.84 4.57
C MET A 12 -16.11 -3.70 3.79
N ALA A 13 -17.45 -3.60 3.84
CA ALA A 13 -18.20 -2.52 3.20
C ALA A 13 -17.99 -1.16 3.87
N GLU A 14 -17.53 -1.14 5.12
CA GLU A 14 -17.28 0.08 5.88
C GLU A 14 -15.91 0.71 5.60
N ALA A 15 -15.03 0.04 4.87
CA ALA A 15 -13.72 0.60 4.52
C ALA A 15 -13.91 1.81 3.59
N LYS A 16 -13.29 2.93 3.95
CA LYS A 16 -13.36 4.19 3.22
C LYS A 16 -12.07 4.45 2.49
N LEU A 17 -12.12 5.29 1.45
CA LEU A 17 -10.90 5.81 0.85
C LEU A 17 -10.12 6.62 1.90
N ALA A 18 -8.80 6.52 1.89
CA ALA A 18 -7.96 7.38 2.69
C ALA A 18 -8.24 8.85 2.36
N PRO A 19 -8.13 9.77 3.35
CA PRO A 19 -8.40 11.18 3.09
C PRO A 19 -7.31 11.83 2.22
N ASN A 20 -7.69 12.91 1.55
CA ASN A 20 -6.77 13.76 0.80
C ASN A 20 -6.06 13.08 -0.38
N LEU A 21 -6.69 12.08 -0.98
CA LEU A 21 -6.15 11.44 -2.17
C LEU A 21 -6.36 12.35 -3.40
N PRO A 22 -5.36 12.47 -4.29
CA PRO A 22 -5.57 13.14 -5.57
C PRO A 22 -6.58 12.36 -6.43
N GLN A 23 -7.24 13.06 -7.34
CA GLN A 23 -8.32 12.47 -8.14
C GLN A 23 -7.88 11.21 -8.90
N TRP A 24 -6.67 11.17 -9.43
CA TRP A 24 -6.20 10.00 -10.17
C TRP A 24 -6.09 8.74 -9.29
N MET A 25 -5.77 8.91 -8.00
CA MET A 25 -5.76 7.79 -7.07
C MET A 25 -7.17 7.32 -6.73
N ILE A 26 -8.11 8.26 -6.58
CA ILE A 26 -9.52 7.93 -6.35
C ILE A 26 -10.05 7.13 -7.53
N ASP A 27 -9.79 7.57 -8.75
CA ASP A 27 -10.20 6.87 -9.97
C ASP A 27 -9.56 5.48 -10.05
N HIS A 28 -8.29 5.37 -9.68
CA HIS A 28 -7.56 4.10 -9.65
C HIS A 28 -8.21 3.11 -8.67
N VAL A 29 -8.48 3.55 -7.44
CA VAL A 29 -9.13 2.70 -6.45
C VAL A 29 -10.53 2.29 -6.91
N ASN A 30 -11.31 3.23 -7.47
CA ASN A 30 -12.65 2.93 -7.95
C ASN A 30 -12.65 1.90 -9.09
N ARG A 31 -11.72 2.01 -10.02
CA ARG A 31 -11.55 1.03 -11.09
C ARG A 31 -11.15 -0.34 -10.53
N TYR A 32 -10.25 -0.33 -9.58
CA TYR A 32 -9.76 -1.55 -8.92
C TYR A 32 -10.90 -2.28 -8.20
N THR A 33 -11.66 -1.55 -7.38
CA THR A 33 -12.74 -2.14 -6.58
C THR A 33 -13.95 -2.52 -7.43
N SER A 34 -14.37 -1.68 -8.37
CA SER A 34 -15.56 -1.96 -9.20
C SER A 34 -15.35 -3.13 -10.15
N SER A 35 -14.12 -3.38 -10.56
CA SER A 35 -13.80 -4.52 -11.43
C SER A 35 -13.48 -5.81 -10.65
N GLY A 36 -13.51 -5.76 -9.33
CA GLY A 36 -13.10 -6.90 -8.50
C GLY A 36 -11.62 -7.22 -8.61
N GLY A 37 -10.81 -6.26 -9.06
CA GLY A 37 -9.37 -6.40 -9.21
C GLY A 37 -8.90 -6.88 -10.57
N THR A 38 -9.80 -7.06 -11.55
CA THR A 38 -9.41 -7.40 -12.92
C THR A 38 -8.82 -6.21 -13.65
N GLU A 39 -9.17 -4.99 -13.24
CA GLU A 39 -8.58 -3.75 -13.73
C GLU A 39 -7.91 -3.02 -12.56
N GLY A 40 -6.93 -2.18 -12.86
CA GLY A 40 -6.23 -1.37 -11.86
C GLY A 40 -5.02 -2.03 -11.23
N HIS A 41 -4.87 -3.35 -11.35
CA HIS A 41 -3.71 -4.06 -10.82
C HIS A 41 -2.40 -3.57 -11.46
N MET A 42 -2.37 -3.46 -12.78
CA MET A 42 -1.24 -2.87 -13.49
C MET A 42 -1.56 -1.42 -13.81
N TYR A 43 -0.69 -0.51 -13.40
CA TYR A 43 -0.87 0.93 -13.60
C TYR A 43 0.25 1.49 -14.47
N THR A 44 -0.13 2.18 -15.54
CA THR A 44 0.81 2.76 -16.51
C THR A 44 0.87 4.27 -16.31
N LEU A 45 2.07 4.80 -16.15
CA LEU A 45 2.28 6.24 -15.96
C LEU A 45 3.68 6.63 -16.40
N THR A 46 3.88 7.94 -16.54
CA THR A 46 5.20 8.52 -16.89
C THR A 46 5.64 9.43 -15.75
N PRO A 47 6.51 8.95 -14.84
CA PRO A 47 7.02 9.80 -13.77
C PRO A 47 7.93 10.89 -14.33
N PRO A 48 8.01 12.07 -13.68
CA PRO A 48 8.90 13.14 -14.12
C PRO A 48 10.35 12.67 -14.23
N GLY A 49 10.97 12.89 -15.40
CA GLY A 49 12.36 12.49 -15.67
C GLY A 49 12.54 11.03 -16.08
N TYR A 50 11.47 10.29 -16.24
CA TYR A 50 11.50 8.87 -16.63
C TYR A 50 10.62 8.63 -17.85
N SER A 51 10.85 7.51 -18.55
CA SER A 51 9.96 7.06 -19.62
C SER A 51 8.71 6.41 -19.02
N GLU A 52 7.69 6.22 -19.87
CA GLU A 52 6.48 5.51 -19.48
C GLU A 52 6.82 4.13 -18.90
N MET A 53 6.19 3.79 -17.80
CA MET A 53 6.35 2.48 -17.16
C MET A 53 5.02 1.95 -16.64
N THR A 54 4.94 0.63 -16.57
CA THR A 54 3.77 -0.07 -16.00
C THR A 54 4.21 -0.77 -14.72
N VAL A 55 3.50 -0.50 -13.63
CA VAL A 55 3.87 -0.95 -12.29
C VAL A 55 2.68 -1.67 -11.65
N PRO A 56 2.91 -2.81 -10.99
CA PRO A 56 1.82 -3.47 -10.26
C PRO A 56 1.44 -2.68 -9.02
N SER A 57 0.14 -2.65 -8.73
CA SER A 57 -0.40 -1.96 -7.56
C SER A 57 -1.30 -2.88 -6.76
N LEU A 58 -1.38 -2.63 -5.46
CA LEU A 58 -2.28 -3.29 -4.55
C LEU A 58 -3.13 -2.25 -3.82
N LEU A 59 -4.21 -2.70 -3.21
CA LEU A 59 -4.97 -1.88 -2.27
C LEU A 59 -4.66 -2.33 -0.86
N LEU A 60 -4.17 -1.39 -0.06
CA LEU A 60 -3.87 -1.63 1.36
C LEU A 60 -5.00 -1.05 2.20
N THR A 61 -5.58 -1.87 3.09
CA THR A 61 -6.58 -1.40 4.04
C THR A 61 -5.97 -1.44 5.44
N THR A 62 -5.87 -0.26 6.07
CA THR A 62 -5.35 -0.12 7.44
C THR A 62 -6.46 0.31 8.38
N THR A 63 -6.27 0.05 9.68
CA THR A 63 -7.16 0.55 10.73
C THR A 63 -6.63 1.88 11.24
N GLY A 64 -7.46 2.90 11.21
CA GLY A 64 -7.09 4.24 11.66
C GLY A 64 -6.70 4.26 13.12
N ARG A 65 -5.53 4.81 13.43
CA ARG A 65 -4.98 4.86 14.79
C ARG A 65 -5.77 5.74 15.76
N LYS A 66 -6.59 6.65 15.21
CA LYS A 66 -7.40 7.58 16.01
C LYS A 66 -8.85 7.16 16.10
N SER A 67 -9.45 6.78 14.97
CA SER A 67 -10.89 6.50 14.87
C SER A 67 -11.24 5.02 14.93
N GLY A 68 -10.29 4.12 14.64
CA GLY A 68 -10.57 2.71 14.44
C GLY A 68 -11.26 2.39 13.12
N GLU A 69 -11.53 3.39 12.29
CA GLU A 69 -12.12 3.19 10.96
C GLU A 69 -11.10 2.58 10.01
N LYS A 70 -11.59 1.88 9.01
CA LYS A 70 -10.73 1.29 7.97
C LYS A 70 -10.58 2.22 6.79
N PHE A 71 -9.35 2.35 6.29
CA PHE A 71 -9.01 3.22 5.16
C PHE A 71 -8.26 2.45 4.09
N ILE A 72 -8.64 2.68 2.83
CA ILE A 72 -8.03 2.06 1.65
C ILE A 72 -7.06 3.05 1.01
N PHE A 73 -5.86 2.57 0.68
CA PHE A 73 -4.84 3.35 -0.01
C PHE A 73 -4.22 2.52 -1.14
N PRO A 74 -4.09 3.06 -2.38
CA PRO A 74 -3.45 2.33 -3.46
C PRO A 74 -1.94 2.50 -3.40
N LEU A 75 -1.19 1.42 -3.60
CA LEU A 75 0.27 1.44 -3.52
C LEU A 75 0.89 0.57 -4.61
N PHE A 76 2.00 1.01 -5.17
CA PHE A 76 2.85 0.14 -5.95
C PHE A 76 3.53 -0.86 -5.02
N TYR A 77 3.82 -2.05 -5.52
CA TYR A 77 4.38 -3.10 -4.69
C TYR A 77 5.37 -3.96 -5.46
N GLY A 78 6.21 -4.67 -4.71
CA GLY A 78 7.03 -5.75 -5.20
C GLY A 78 6.78 -7.00 -4.37
N GLU A 79 7.45 -8.08 -4.73
CA GLU A 79 7.32 -9.36 -4.03
C GLU A 79 8.66 -9.82 -3.47
N THR A 80 8.61 -10.48 -2.32
CA THR A 80 9.75 -11.16 -1.72
C THR A 80 9.27 -12.44 -1.05
N GLY A 81 9.63 -13.59 -1.61
CA GLY A 81 9.06 -14.86 -1.19
C GLY A 81 7.55 -14.83 -1.36
N ASN A 82 6.81 -15.15 -0.30
CA ASN A 82 5.35 -15.09 -0.29
C ASN A 82 4.79 -13.77 0.21
N SER A 83 5.66 -12.79 0.47
CA SER A 83 5.29 -11.50 1.04
C SER A 83 5.33 -10.39 -0.01
N TYR A 84 4.69 -9.26 0.31
CA TYR A 84 4.67 -8.09 -0.55
C TYR A 84 5.50 -6.97 0.07
N ILE A 85 6.09 -6.13 -0.78
CA ILE A 85 6.91 -4.99 -0.36
C ILE A 85 6.20 -3.72 -0.78
N ILE A 86 6.04 -2.80 0.16
CA ILE A 86 5.55 -1.45 -0.11
C ILE A 86 6.49 -0.44 0.52
N VAL A 87 6.46 0.80 0.04
CA VAL A 87 7.40 1.84 0.47
C VAL A 87 6.63 3.06 0.95
N ALA A 88 6.92 3.50 2.17
CA ALA A 88 6.24 4.63 2.80
C ALA A 88 6.89 5.96 2.43
N SER A 89 6.94 6.26 1.13
CA SER A 89 7.67 7.40 0.58
C SER A 89 6.93 8.73 0.71
N LYS A 90 5.62 8.73 0.48
CA LYS A 90 4.82 9.97 0.38
C LYS A 90 5.50 11.02 -0.52
N GLY A 91 6.10 10.56 -1.65
CA GLY A 91 6.78 11.44 -2.60
C GLY A 91 8.02 12.15 -2.04
N GLY A 92 8.58 11.70 -0.93
CA GLY A 92 9.71 12.34 -0.26
C GLY A 92 9.30 13.44 0.71
N ALA A 93 8.04 13.49 1.14
CA ALA A 93 7.57 14.43 2.15
C ALA A 93 8.32 14.22 3.49
N PRO A 94 8.45 15.28 4.32
CA PRO A 94 9.18 15.17 5.59
C PRO A 94 8.50 14.28 6.63
N GLU A 95 7.18 14.07 6.51
CA GLU A 95 6.44 13.19 7.42
C GLU A 95 6.11 11.86 6.74
N HIS A 96 5.90 10.83 7.55
CA HIS A 96 5.42 9.53 7.07
C HIS A 96 3.98 9.61 6.57
N PRO A 97 3.59 8.74 5.62
CA PRO A 97 2.18 8.65 5.22
C PRO A 97 1.29 8.24 6.39
N GLY A 98 0.03 8.66 6.35
CA GLY A 98 -0.96 8.28 7.37
C GLY A 98 -1.15 6.77 7.49
N TRP A 99 -1.16 6.05 6.35
CA TRP A 99 -1.32 4.59 6.38
C TRP A 99 -0.16 3.90 7.10
N TYR A 100 1.07 4.45 7.00
CA TYR A 100 2.21 3.89 7.71
C TYR A 100 2.06 4.07 9.22
N ARG A 101 1.63 5.24 9.65
CA ARG A 101 1.34 5.50 11.07
C ARG A 101 0.24 4.58 11.59
N ASN A 102 -0.77 4.31 10.77
CA ASN A 102 -1.85 3.39 11.14
C ASN A 102 -1.32 1.97 11.35
N LEU A 103 -0.50 1.46 10.44
CA LEU A 103 0.02 0.10 10.57
C LEU A 103 1.07 -0.05 11.69
N LEU A 104 1.75 1.02 12.07
CA LEU A 104 2.61 1.01 13.25
C LEU A 104 1.78 0.82 14.53
N ALA A 105 0.62 1.47 14.60
CA ALA A 105 -0.28 1.33 15.74
C ALA A 105 -1.06 0.02 15.71
N ASN A 106 -1.41 -0.46 14.51
CA ASN A 106 -2.14 -1.72 14.32
C ASN A 106 -1.59 -2.43 13.08
N PRO A 107 -0.67 -3.41 13.27
CA PRO A 107 0.03 -4.05 12.16
C PRO A 107 -0.82 -5.04 11.36
N GLU A 108 -2.02 -5.35 11.79
CA GLU A 108 -2.90 -6.21 11.04
C GLU A 108 -3.60 -5.41 9.94
N VAL A 109 -3.45 -5.86 8.70
CA VAL A 109 -3.94 -5.14 7.52
C VAL A 109 -4.66 -6.11 6.58
N GLU A 110 -5.44 -5.55 5.67
CA GLU A 110 -6.05 -6.29 4.57
C GLU A 110 -5.40 -5.82 3.27
N VAL A 111 -5.23 -6.74 2.33
CA VAL A 111 -4.56 -6.46 1.06
C VAL A 111 -5.37 -7.05 -0.08
N GLN A 112 -5.55 -6.28 -1.14
CA GLN A 112 -6.08 -6.80 -2.40
C GLN A 112 -5.00 -6.67 -3.47
N VAL A 113 -4.63 -7.81 -4.04
CA VAL A 113 -3.62 -7.91 -5.11
C VAL A 113 -4.30 -8.51 -6.32
N GLY A 114 -4.67 -7.65 -7.28
CA GLY A 114 -5.52 -8.08 -8.37
C GLY A 114 -6.86 -8.59 -7.83
N THR A 115 -7.24 -9.79 -8.21
CA THR A 115 -8.50 -10.41 -7.74
C THR A 115 -8.37 -11.10 -6.39
N LYS A 116 -7.15 -11.20 -5.85
CA LYS A 116 -6.87 -11.90 -4.60
C LYS A 116 -6.98 -10.96 -3.41
N LYS A 117 -7.80 -11.33 -2.42
CA LYS A 117 -7.93 -10.61 -1.15
C LYS A 117 -7.34 -11.46 -0.04
N LEU A 118 -6.54 -10.85 0.84
CA LEU A 118 -5.89 -11.57 1.93
C LEU A 118 -5.68 -10.67 3.13
N LYS A 119 -5.45 -11.28 4.28
CA LYS A 119 -5.02 -10.60 5.48
C LYS A 119 -3.50 -10.74 5.60
N ALA A 120 -2.85 -9.72 6.12
CA ALA A 120 -1.42 -9.70 6.30
C ALA A 120 -1.04 -8.99 7.60
N ARG A 121 0.17 -9.28 8.06
CA ARG A 121 0.79 -8.55 9.16
C ARG A 121 1.93 -7.71 8.61
N ALA A 122 1.86 -6.41 8.87
CA ALA A 122 2.86 -5.46 8.39
C ALA A 122 4.02 -5.34 9.36
N ARG A 123 5.25 -5.25 8.82
CA ARG A 123 6.45 -4.97 9.60
C ARG A 123 7.38 -4.09 8.80
N THR A 124 8.14 -3.26 9.49
CA THR A 124 9.17 -2.42 8.84
C THR A 124 10.47 -3.22 8.74
N ALA A 125 11.01 -3.32 7.54
CA ALA A 125 12.28 -3.98 7.32
C ALA A 125 13.43 -3.14 7.89
N THR A 126 14.43 -3.81 8.44
CA THR A 126 15.61 -3.19 9.04
C THR A 126 16.89 -3.86 8.58
N GLY A 127 18.03 -3.18 8.76
CA GLY A 127 19.36 -3.75 8.51
C GLY A 127 19.55 -4.25 7.08
N ALA A 128 20.14 -5.44 6.96
CA ALA A 128 20.46 -6.04 5.66
C ALA A 128 19.20 -6.35 4.83
N GLU A 129 18.13 -6.77 5.48
CA GLU A 129 16.86 -7.01 4.78
C GLU A 129 16.36 -5.73 4.13
N ARG A 130 16.35 -4.62 4.88
CA ARG A 130 15.93 -3.34 4.31
C ARG A 130 16.77 -2.96 3.10
N ALA A 131 18.08 -3.11 3.18
CA ALA A 131 18.96 -2.76 2.07
C ALA A 131 18.66 -3.57 0.81
N GLN A 132 18.42 -4.86 0.95
CA GLN A 132 18.05 -5.73 -0.16
C GLN A 132 16.69 -5.36 -0.75
N LEU A 133 15.70 -5.09 0.11
CA LEU A 133 14.35 -4.75 -0.33
C LEU A 133 14.28 -3.35 -0.95
N TRP A 134 15.09 -2.42 -0.47
CA TRP A 134 15.21 -1.10 -1.09
C TRP A 134 15.72 -1.22 -2.53
N GLU A 135 16.71 -2.05 -2.78
CA GLU A 135 17.21 -2.29 -4.13
C GLU A 135 16.12 -2.90 -5.03
N LYS A 136 15.32 -3.82 -4.52
CA LYS A 136 14.17 -4.36 -5.25
C LYS A 136 13.14 -3.27 -5.56
N ALA A 137 12.86 -2.40 -4.58
CA ALA A 137 11.90 -1.32 -4.76
C ALA A 137 12.34 -0.34 -5.85
N LEU A 138 13.62 -0.03 -5.92
CA LEU A 138 14.17 0.83 -6.97
C LEU A 138 14.02 0.23 -8.36
N LYS A 139 13.93 -1.09 -8.47
CA LYS A 139 13.71 -1.76 -9.75
C LYS A 139 12.28 -1.60 -10.25
N TYR A 140 11.29 -1.71 -9.37
CA TYR A 140 9.91 -1.53 -9.81
C TYR A 140 9.46 -0.05 -9.81
N TRP A 141 10.08 0.81 -9.02
CA TRP A 141 9.76 2.25 -9.00
C TRP A 141 11.03 3.07 -8.74
N PRO A 142 11.84 3.33 -9.77
CA PRO A 142 13.08 4.12 -9.62
C PRO A 142 12.91 5.48 -8.95
N PRO A 143 11.78 6.20 -9.07
CA PRO A 143 11.61 7.50 -8.40
C PRO A 143 11.77 7.47 -6.87
N TYR A 144 11.70 6.31 -6.20
CA TYR A 144 11.97 6.24 -4.77
C TYR A 144 13.34 6.81 -4.40
N ALA A 145 14.35 6.64 -5.27
CA ALA A 145 15.67 7.21 -5.04
C ALA A 145 15.63 8.75 -4.99
N ASP A 146 14.83 9.35 -5.86
CA ASP A 146 14.66 10.81 -5.88
C ASP A 146 13.90 11.27 -4.64
N TYR A 147 12.89 10.53 -4.21
CA TYR A 147 12.12 10.84 -3.00
C TYR A 147 13.00 10.81 -1.75
N GLN A 148 13.90 9.83 -1.64
CA GLN A 148 14.81 9.72 -0.49
C GLN A 148 15.75 10.95 -0.42
N LYS A 149 16.13 11.50 -1.55
CA LYS A 149 16.98 12.71 -1.60
C LYS A 149 16.27 13.97 -1.12
N LYS A 150 14.93 13.97 -1.12
CA LYS A 150 14.12 15.12 -0.72
C LYS A 150 13.89 15.20 0.80
N THR A 151 14.20 14.16 1.55
CA THR A 151 13.94 14.11 2.99
C THR A 151 15.12 13.54 3.75
N GLU A 152 15.31 14.01 4.99
CA GLU A 152 16.34 13.49 5.90
C GLU A 152 15.89 12.22 6.60
N ARG A 153 14.56 11.98 6.70
CA ARG A 153 14.08 10.73 7.30
C ARG A 153 14.42 9.55 6.41
N GLN A 154 14.70 8.40 7.01
CA GLN A 154 14.82 7.16 6.26
C GLN A 154 13.42 6.73 5.82
N ILE A 155 13.21 6.59 4.52
CA ILE A 155 11.91 6.13 3.98
C ILE A 155 11.72 4.66 4.34
N PRO A 156 10.65 4.31 5.08
CA PRO A 156 10.42 2.93 5.48
C PRO A 156 10.11 2.00 4.32
N VAL A 157 10.70 0.83 4.35
CA VAL A 157 10.34 -0.31 3.51
C VAL A 157 9.53 -1.26 4.37
N VAL A 158 8.31 -1.54 3.95
CA VAL A 158 7.35 -2.34 4.73
C VAL A 158 7.13 -3.67 4.05
N VAL A 159 7.17 -4.74 4.84
CA VAL A 159 6.87 -6.09 4.38
C VAL A 159 5.48 -6.47 4.88
N LEU A 160 4.66 -6.97 3.97
CA LEU A 160 3.32 -7.47 4.27
C LEU A 160 3.37 -8.99 4.21
N ASP A 161 3.42 -9.62 5.39
CA ASP A 161 3.49 -11.08 5.50
C ASP A 161 2.07 -11.64 5.56
N PRO A 162 1.62 -12.45 4.57
CA PRO A 162 0.29 -13.05 4.62
C PRO A 162 0.11 -13.89 5.87
N VAL A 163 -1.08 -13.81 6.46
CA VAL A 163 -1.45 -14.63 7.62
C VAL A 163 -2.45 -15.71 7.19
N ALA A 164 -2.31 -16.86 7.82
CA ALA A 164 -3.16 -18.01 7.51
C ALA A 164 -4.58 -17.82 8.06
#